data_672d376d5b03843b5a77ff88d18a3d16
#
_entry.id   672d376d5b03843b5a77ff88d18a3d16
#
_cell.length_a   1.000
_cell.length_b   1.000
_cell.length_c   1.000
_cell.angle_alpha   90.00
_cell.angle_beta   90.00
_cell.angle_gamma   90.00
#
_symmetry.space_group_name_H-M   'P 1'
#
loop_
_entity.id
_entity.type
_entity.pdbx_description
1 polymer ?
#
loop_
_entity_poly.entity_id
_entity_poly.type
_entity_poly.pdbx_seq_one_letter_code
_entity_poly.pdbx_strand_id
1 'polypeptide(L)'
;SIGLRYFNVFGPRQDPDGSYAAVIPKWIKLMIDNKPIEIYGDGKTSRDFCYIDNAVQANILAALTDEISNFEEGPVFNVAVGGRISLNKLYREIKSSLHDNGINYDIQPVYKDFRSGDVRHSQADIELTKNYIKYEPKDSFESGIKKTVEWYLKNHELKD
;
A
#
# COMPACT_ATOMS: atom_id res chain seq x y z
N SER A 1 -26.89 0.94 2.28
CA SER A 1 -25.59 0.60 1.66
C SER A 1 -24.45 1.28 2.41
N ILE A 2 -23.24 0.69 2.39
CA ILE A 2 -22.03 1.27 2.96
C ILE A 2 -21.03 1.49 1.84
N GLY A 3 -20.46 2.70 1.73
CA GLY A 3 -19.36 2.99 0.84
C GLY A 3 -18.02 2.80 1.56
N LEU A 4 -17.05 2.12 0.91
CA LEU A 4 -15.69 2.01 1.42
C LEU A 4 -14.73 2.73 0.47
N ARG A 5 -14.00 3.72 0.98
CA ARG A 5 -12.99 4.48 0.23
C ARG A 5 -11.60 3.96 0.59
N TYR A 6 -11.00 3.19 -0.31
CA TYR A 6 -9.68 2.59 -0.09
C TYR A 6 -8.55 3.57 -0.36
N PHE A 7 -7.53 3.56 0.52
CA PHE A 7 -6.31 4.35 0.37
C PHE A 7 -5.13 3.43 0.04
N ASN A 8 -4.57 3.60 -1.15
CA ASN A 8 -3.33 2.95 -1.63
C ASN A 8 -3.18 1.50 -1.15
N VAL A 9 -4.20 0.68 -1.40
CA VAL A 9 -4.17 -0.74 -1.02
C VAL A 9 -3.07 -1.46 -1.80
N PHE A 10 -2.29 -2.27 -1.09
CA PHE A 10 -1.22 -3.06 -1.67
C PHE A 10 -1.19 -4.47 -1.08
N GLY A 11 -0.55 -5.39 -1.80
CA GLY A 11 -0.40 -6.77 -1.33
C GLY A 11 -0.05 -7.75 -2.45
N PRO A 12 -0.07 -9.05 -2.14
CA PRO A 12 0.09 -10.11 -3.12
C PRO A 12 -0.86 -9.98 -4.32
N ARG A 13 -0.44 -10.49 -5.48
CA ARG A 13 -1.23 -10.60 -6.72
C ARG A 13 -1.55 -9.29 -7.43
N GLN A 14 -1.05 -8.14 -6.98
CA GLN A 14 -1.11 -6.93 -7.80
C GLN A 14 -0.24 -7.09 -9.04
N ASP A 15 -0.77 -6.69 -10.22
CA ASP A 15 -0.01 -6.73 -11.46
C ASP A 15 1.03 -5.60 -11.49
N PRO A 16 2.34 -5.92 -11.58
CA PRO A 16 3.40 -4.93 -11.67
C PRO A 16 3.51 -4.27 -13.04
N ASP A 17 2.92 -4.85 -14.08
CA ASP A 17 3.08 -4.45 -15.49
C ASP A 17 1.86 -3.75 -16.07
N GLY A 18 0.76 -3.63 -15.31
CA GLY A 18 -0.44 -2.94 -15.76
C GLY A 18 -0.19 -1.46 -16.09
N SER A 19 -0.95 -0.90 -17.04
CA SER A 19 -0.87 0.52 -17.44
C SER A 19 -1.05 1.50 -16.27
N TYR A 20 -1.68 1.06 -15.20
CA TYR A 20 -1.85 1.77 -13.93
C TYR A 20 -1.18 1.03 -12.77
N ALA A 21 -0.06 0.34 -13.03
CA ALA A 21 0.65 -0.41 -12.00
C ALA A 21 1.00 0.49 -10.81
N ALA A 22 0.59 0.08 -9.63
CA ALA A 22 0.89 0.77 -8.39
C ALA A 22 2.40 0.74 -8.10
N VAL A 23 2.90 1.74 -7.38
CA VAL A 23 4.33 1.91 -7.11
C VAL A 23 4.96 0.69 -6.43
N ILE A 24 4.27 0.06 -5.47
CA ILE A 24 4.82 -1.06 -4.68
C ILE A 24 5.10 -2.29 -5.56
N PRO A 25 4.14 -2.88 -6.30
CA PRO A 25 4.40 -4.03 -7.13
C PRO A 25 5.45 -3.74 -8.22
N LYS A 26 5.38 -2.55 -8.83
CA LYS A 26 6.36 -2.14 -9.84
C LYS A 26 7.78 -2.07 -9.28
N TRP A 27 7.98 -1.47 -8.10
CA TRP A 27 9.30 -1.37 -7.50
C TRP A 27 9.82 -2.71 -7.03
N ILE A 28 8.99 -3.57 -6.42
CA ILE A 28 9.39 -4.90 -6.01
C ILE A 28 9.91 -5.68 -7.23
N LYS A 29 9.16 -5.70 -8.34
CA LYS A 29 9.59 -6.38 -9.59
C LYS A 29 10.91 -5.83 -10.12
N LEU A 30 11.03 -4.50 -10.27
CA LEU A 30 12.26 -3.88 -10.76
C LEU A 30 13.47 -4.20 -9.89
N MET A 31 13.29 -4.21 -8.56
CA MET A 31 14.39 -4.50 -7.63
C MET A 31 14.77 -5.99 -7.64
N ILE A 32 13.82 -6.92 -7.80
CA ILE A 32 14.10 -8.35 -8.01
C ILE A 32 14.87 -8.54 -9.32
N ASP A 33 14.46 -7.85 -10.40
CA ASP A 33 15.14 -7.89 -11.71
C ASP A 33 16.49 -7.13 -11.73
N ASN A 34 16.95 -6.63 -10.57
CA ASN A 34 18.15 -5.79 -10.44
C ASN A 34 18.16 -4.58 -11.39
N LYS A 35 17.00 -3.92 -11.55
CA LYS A 35 16.81 -2.73 -12.38
C LYS A 35 16.61 -1.49 -11.51
N PRO A 36 17.01 -0.28 -11.98
CA PRO A 36 16.80 0.96 -11.24
C PRO A 36 15.31 1.30 -11.12
N ILE A 37 14.92 1.83 -9.95
CA ILE A 37 13.61 2.44 -9.75
C ILE A 37 13.67 3.94 -9.96
N GLU A 38 12.54 4.55 -10.34
CA GLU A 38 12.40 5.99 -10.47
C GLU A 38 11.57 6.57 -9.31
N ILE A 39 12.07 7.67 -8.73
CA ILE A 39 11.37 8.46 -7.72
C ILE A 39 11.10 9.84 -8.32
N TYR A 40 9.82 10.23 -8.44
CA TYR A 40 9.44 11.55 -8.91
C TYR A 40 9.46 12.54 -7.74
N GLY A 41 10.25 13.63 -7.92
CA GLY A 41 10.54 14.61 -6.88
C GLY A 41 11.67 14.17 -5.95
N ASP A 42 11.63 14.66 -4.71
CA ASP A 42 12.67 14.45 -3.69
C ASP A 42 12.46 13.20 -2.82
N GLY A 43 11.49 12.38 -3.18
CA GLY A 43 11.13 11.17 -2.42
C GLY A 43 10.42 11.41 -1.08
N LYS A 44 10.09 12.65 -0.74
CA LYS A 44 9.33 13.02 0.47
C LYS A 44 7.81 12.98 0.26
N THR A 45 7.36 12.86 -0.99
CA THR A 45 5.94 12.59 -1.29
C THR A 45 5.48 11.38 -0.50
N SER A 46 4.34 11.49 0.19
CA SER A 46 3.88 10.44 1.10
C SER A 46 2.44 10.03 0.85
N ARG A 47 2.15 8.77 1.14
CA ARG A 47 0.84 8.14 1.01
C ARG A 47 0.51 7.32 2.26
N ASP A 48 -0.76 7.13 2.49
CA ASP A 48 -1.28 6.17 3.45
C ASP A 48 -1.43 4.82 2.72
N PHE A 49 -0.50 3.91 2.95
CA PHE A 49 -0.49 2.58 2.35
C PHE A 49 -1.19 1.58 3.26
N CYS A 50 -2.21 0.90 2.73
CA CYS A 50 -3.02 -0.06 3.44
C CYS A 50 -2.76 -1.47 2.90
N TYR A 51 -2.27 -2.39 3.76
CA TYR A 51 -2.09 -3.77 3.36
C TYR A 51 -3.45 -4.45 3.10
N ILE A 52 -3.50 -5.35 2.13
CA ILE A 52 -4.76 -5.96 1.64
C ILE A 52 -5.57 -6.62 2.75
N ASP A 53 -4.96 -7.28 3.74
CA ASP A 53 -5.70 -7.94 4.82
C ASP A 53 -6.46 -6.94 5.69
N ASN A 54 -5.95 -5.72 5.89
CA ASN A 54 -6.68 -4.64 6.53
C ASN A 54 -7.91 -4.23 5.71
N ALA A 55 -7.78 -4.15 4.37
CA ALA A 55 -8.91 -3.84 3.51
C ALA A 55 -9.97 -4.96 3.54
N VAL A 56 -9.56 -6.22 3.53
CA VAL A 56 -10.46 -7.38 3.68
C VAL A 56 -11.17 -7.32 5.02
N GLN A 57 -10.44 -7.06 6.12
CA GLN A 57 -11.04 -6.88 7.45
C GLN A 57 -12.14 -5.81 7.43
N ALA A 58 -11.86 -4.63 6.84
CA ALA A 58 -12.83 -3.54 6.76
C ALA A 58 -14.11 -3.96 6.00
N ASN A 59 -13.96 -4.72 4.90
CA ASN A 59 -15.13 -5.24 4.16
C ASN A 59 -15.98 -6.19 5.01
N ILE A 60 -15.36 -7.12 5.73
CA ILE A 60 -16.06 -8.05 6.60
C ILE A 60 -16.78 -7.30 7.73
N LEU A 61 -16.10 -6.35 8.38
CA LEU A 61 -16.69 -5.56 9.45
C LEU A 61 -17.85 -4.69 8.96
N ALA A 62 -17.72 -4.09 7.78
CA ALA A 62 -18.79 -3.31 7.16
C ALA A 62 -20.02 -4.17 6.81
N ALA A 63 -19.80 -5.42 6.41
CA ALA A 63 -20.89 -6.36 6.10
C ALA A 63 -21.62 -6.86 7.35
N LEU A 64 -20.95 -6.87 8.51
CA LEU A 64 -21.47 -7.40 9.77
C LEU A 64 -21.99 -6.33 10.74
N THR A 65 -21.81 -5.04 10.44
CA THR A 65 -22.20 -3.96 11.36
C THR A 65 -23.70 -3.66 11.28
N ASP A 66 -24.32 -3.50 12.42
CA ASP A 66 -25.70 -3.02 12.56
C ASP A 66 -25.75 -1.50 12.92
N GLU A 67 -24.60 -0.86 13.12
CA GLU A 67 -24.44 0.52 13.61
C GLU A 67 -24.77 1.61 12.57
N ILE A 68 -25.21 1.22 11.36
CA ILE A 68 -25.46 2.16 10.24
C ILE A 68 -26.87 2.77 10.24
N SER A 69 -27.77 2.31 11.11
CA SER A 69 -29.16 2.77 11.18
C SER A 69 -29.29 4.27 11.52
N ASN A 70 -28.24 4.89 12.06
CA ASN A 70 -28.20 6.29 12.46
C ASN A 70 -27.83 7.26 11.31
N PHE A 71 -27.54 6.75 10.12
CA PHE A 71 -27.23 7.59 8.96
C PHE A 71 -28.47 7.74 8.07
N GLU A 72 -28.85 8.98 7.78
CA GLU A 72 -29.96 9.28 6.84
C GLU A 72 -29.65 8.83 5.43
N GLU A 73 -28.35 8.96 5.02
CA GLU A 73 -27.82 8.41 3.79
C GLU A 73 -26.77 7.33 4.12
N GLY A 74 -26.46 6.46 3.16
CA GLY A 74 -25.45 5.40 3.37
C GLY A 74 -24.08 6.01 3.73
N PRO A 75 -23.45 5.57 4.84
CA PRO A 75 -22.17 6.13 5.28
C PRO A 75 -21.04 5.75 4.33
N VAL A 76 -20.01 6.62 4.27
CA VAL A 76 -18.77 6.35 3.54
C VAL A 76 -17.59 6.32 4.52
N PHE A 77 -16.89 5.19 4.60
CA PHE A 77 -15.79 4.98 5.52
C PHE A 77 -14.45 4.92 4.79
N ASN A 78 -13.44 5.60 5.32
CA ASN A 78 -12.08 5.50 4.80
C ASN A 78 -11.40 4.22 5.29
N VAL A 79 -10.83 3.45 4.37
CA VAL A 79 -10.09 2.22 4.67
C VAL A 79 -8.60 2.45 4.41
N ALA A 80 -7.87 2.64 5.50
CA ALA A 80 -6.46 3.02 5.53
C ALA A 80 -5.84 2.60 6.87
N VAL A 81 -4.58 2.98 7.11
CA VAL A 81 -3.88 2.75 8.39
C VAL A 81 -3.87 4.03 9.25
N GLY A 82 -4.12 5.18 8.65
CA GLY A 82 -4.04 6.48 9.31
C GLY A 82 -2.62 7.03 9.43
N GLY A 83 -1.66 6.45 8.70
CA GLY A 83 -0.26 6.82 8.68
C GLY A 83 0.19 7.50 7.38
N ARG A 84 1.47 7.92 7.35
CA ARG A 84 2.09 8.45 6.15
C ARG A 84 3.47 7.84 5.93
N ILE A 85 3.67 7.24 4.77
CA ILE A 85 4.94 6.65 4.35
C ILE A 85 5.46 7.42 3.15
N SER A 86 6.69 7.95 3.23
CA SER A 86 7.35 8.61 2.11
C SER A 86 7.89 7.59 1.10
N LEU A 87 8.07 8.01 -0.15
CA LEU A 87 8.67 7.16 -1.19
C LEU A 87 10.08 6.71 -0.80
N ASN A 88 10.86 7.57 -0.13
CA ASN A 88 12.19 7.19 0.38
C ASN A 88 12.11 6.11 1.47
N LYS A 89 11.09 6.15 2.35
CA LYS A 89 10.86 5.09 3.34
C LYS A 89 10.41 3.81 2.63
N LEU A 90 9.47 3.90 1.71
CA LEU A 90 9.01 2.76 0.90
C LEU A 90 10.20 2.03 0.22
N TYR A 91 11.09 2.77 -0.43
CA TYR A 91 12.29 2.19 -1.05
C TYR A 91 13.14 1.41 -0.04
N ARG A 92 13.42 2.02 1.13
CA ARG A 92 14.23 1.36 2.16
C ARG A 92 13.59 0.08 2.70
N GLU A 93 12.28 0.10 2.93
CA GLU A 93 11.56 -1.08 3.44
C GLU A 93 11.54 -2.23 2.41
N ILE A 94 11.32 -1.94 1.13
CA ILE A 94 11.41 -2.98 0.09
C ILE A 94 12.84 -3.53 0.01
N LYS A 95 13.87 -2.65 0.00
CA LYS A 95 15.28 -3.06 -0.03
C LYS A 95 15.63 -3.94 1.17
N SER A 96 15.22 -3.56 2.37
CA SER A 96 15.45 -4.34 3.60
C SER A 96 14.77 -5.70 3.51
N SER A 97 13.51 -5.74 3.08
CA SER A 97 12.78 -6.99 2.95
C SER A 97 13.37 -7.93 1.89
N LEU A 98 13.90 -7.40 0.79
CA LEU A 98 14.62 -8.20 -0.21
C LEU A 98 15.92 -8.78 0.37
N HIS A 99 16.68 -7.96 1.10
CA HIS A 99 17.91 -8.39 1.77
C HIS A 99 17.65 -9.50 2.79
N ASP A 100 16.59 -9.39 3.60
CA ASP A 100 16.18 -10.43 4.56
C ASP A 100 15.83 -11.77 3.89
N ASN A 101 15.48 -11.73 2.59
CA ASN A 101 15.21 -12.90 1.76
C ASN A 101 16.40 -13.30 0.86
N GLY A 102 17.61 -12.80 1.11
CA GLY A 102 18.83 -13.17 0.41
C GLY A 102 19.06 -12.45 -0.93
N ILE A 103 18.22 -11.46 -1.28
CA ILE A 103 18.39 -10.65 -2.50
C ILE A 103 19.16 -9.38 -2.17
N ASN A 104 20.37 -9.25 -2.72
CA ASN A 104 21.17 -8.03 -2.54
C ASN A 104 20.88 -7.02 -3.67
N TYR A 105 20.22 -5.91 -3.33
CA TYR A 105 19.91 -4.83 -4.27
C TYR A 105 20.64 -3.54 -3.84
N ASP A 106 21.64 -3.12 -4.64
CA ASP A 106 22.49 -1.96 -4.32
C ASP A 106 22.34 -0.77 -5.26
N ILE A 107 21.41 -0.84 -6.21
CA ILE A 107 21.17 0.25 -7.17
C ILE A 107 20.43 1.39 -6.45
N GLN A 108 20.98 2.61 -6.59
CA GLN A 108 20.34 3.81 -6.05
C GLN A 108 19.14 4.22 -6.91
N PRO A 109 18.08 4.78 -6.30
CA PRO A 109 16.96 5.32 -7.05
C PRO A 109 17.38 6.45 -7.99
N VAL A 110 16.76 6.52 -9.17
CA VAL A 110 16.90 7.63 -10.09
C VAL A 110 15.82 8.67 -9.77
N TYR A 111 16.24 9.86 -9.35
CA TYR A 111 15.31 10.95 -9.06
C TYR A 111 14.96 11.71 -10.34
N LYS A 112 13.67 11.94 -10.57
CA LYS A 112 13.10 12.66 -11.72
C LYS A 112 12.39 13.92 -11.24
N ASP A 113 12.02 14.80 -12.16
CA ASP A 113 11.21 15.97 -11.84
C ASP A 113 9.87 15.59 -11.21
N PHE A 114 9.29 16.51 -10.43
CA PHE A 114 7.95 16.32 -9.87
C PHE A 114 6.91 16.13 -10.98
N ARG A 115 6.01 15.18 -10.77
CA ARG A 115 4.84 15.04 -11.65
C ARG A 115 3.87 16.19 -11.42
N SER A 116 3.42 16.82 -12.50
CA SER A 116 2.36 17.82 -12.43
C SER A 116 1.07 17.21 -11.88
N GLY A 117 0.45 17.90 -10.92
CA GLY A 117 -0.81 17.45 -10.31
C GLY A 117 -0.66 16.38 -9.23
N ASP A 118 0.54 15.90 -8.92
CA ASP A 118 0.71 14.90 -7.86
C ASP A 118 0.57 15.53 -6.46
N VAL A 119 -0.31 14.94 -5.65
CA VAL A 119 -0.54 15.38 -4.26
C VAL A 119 0.68 15.06 -3.42
N ARG A 120 1.27 16.08 -2.76
CA ARG A 120 2.49 15.94 -1.98
C ARG A 120 2.33 14.96 -0.81
N HIS A 121 1.23 15.11 -0.06
CA HIS A 121 0.95 14.28 1.13
C HIS A 121 -0.51 13.87 1.13
N SER A 122 -0.76 12.57 1.35
CA SER A 122 -2.09 12.03 1.51
C SER A 122 -2.12 11.11 2.73
N GLN A 123 -3.08 11.36 3.62
CA GLN A 123 -3.32 10.58 4.83
C GLN A 123 -4.84 10.52 5.06
N ALA A 124 -5.35 9.37 5.42
CA ALA A 124 -6.76 9.21 5.75
C ALA A 124 -7.02 9.52 7.22
N ASP A 125 -8.16 10.14 7.50
CA ASP A 125 -8.79 10.04 8.79
C ASP A 125 -9.65 8.78 8.82
N ILE A 126 -9.39 7.89 9.77
CA ILE A 126 -10.10 6.61 9.94
C ILE A 126 -10.95 6.54 11.22
N GLU A 127 -11.15 7.65 11.92
CA GLU A 127 -11.89 7.67 13.19
C GLU A 127 -13.35 7.24 13.02
N LEU A 128 -14.02 7.70 11.95
CA LEU A 128 -15.37 7.24 11.61
C LEU A 128 -15.40 5.71 11.41
N THR A 129 -14.44 5.18 10.68
CA THR A 129 -14.33 3.74 10.38
C THR A 129 -14.12 2.93 11.67
N LYS A 130 -13.26 3.40 12.57
CA LYS A 130 -13.05 2.79 13.89
C LYS A 130 -14.30 2.80 14.73
N ASN A 131 -14.97 3.94 14.80
CA ASN A 131 -16.11 4.13 15.70
C ASN A 131 -17.33 3.30 15.28
N TYR A 132 -17.66 3.25 13.99
CA TYR A 132 -18.89 2.63 13.49
C TYR A 132 -18.74 1.16 13.08
N ILE A 133 -17.65 0.79 12.44
CA ILE A 133 -17.45 -0.61 12.05
C ILE A 133 -16.37 -1.32 12.88
N LYS A 134 -15.84 -0.69 13.93
CA LYS A 134 -14.83 -1.24 14.86
C LYS A 134 -13.55 -1.69 14.12
N TYR A 135 -13.21 -0.96 13.06
CA TYR A 135 -12.04 -1.23 12.25
C TYR A 135 -10.75 -0.83 12.97
N GLU A 136 -9.86 -1.79 13.16
CA GLU A 136 -8.51 -1.58 13.68
C GLU A 136 -7.53 -2.26 12.72
N PRO A 137 -6.71 -1.51 11.96
CA PRO A 137 -5.73 -2.10 11.06
C PRO A 137 -4.72 -2.93 11.86
N LYS A 138 -4.64 -4.24 11.56
CA LYS A 138 -3.79 -5.20 12.28
C LYS A 138 -2.40 -5.32 11.68
N ASP A 139 -2.29 -5.13 10.37
CA ASP A 139 -1.02 -5.16 9.68
C ASP A 139 -0.45 -3.74 9.54
N SER A 140 0.78 -3.55 10.06
CA SER A 140 1.55 -2.34 9.79
C SER A 140 2.01 -2.31 8.34
N PHE A 141 2.47 -1.15 7.89
CA PHE A 141 3.08 -0.99 6.57
C PHE A 141 4.27 -1.95 6.38
N GLU A 142 5.16 -2.03 7.37
CA GLU A 142 6.36 -2.86 7.35
C GLU A 142 6.01 -4.36 7.27
N SER A 143 5.04 -4.82 8.09
CA SER A 143 4.53 -6.20 8.02
C SER A 143 3.96 -6.51 6.65
N GLY A 144 3.15 -5.62 6.09
CA GLY A 144 2.56 -5.78 4.76
C GLY A 144 3.59 -5.84 3.64
N ILE A 145 4.64 -4.98 3.68
CA ILE A 145 5.74 -5.01 2.70
C ILE A 145 6.48 -6.36 2.75
N LYS A 146 6.81 -6.85 3.95
CA LYS A 146 7.47 -8.14 4.11
C LYS A 146 6.67 -9.28 3.48
N LYS A 147 5.39 -9.42 3.83
CA LYS A 147 4.48 -10.43 3.26
C LYS A 147 4.37 -10.31 1.73
N THR A 148 4.33 -9.06 1.23
CA THR A 148 4.21 -8.80 -0.21
C THR A 148 5.48 -9.20 -0.95
N VAL A 149 6.67 -8.81 -0.47
CA VAL A 149 7.96 -9.18 -1.07
C VAL A 149 8.15 -10.69 -1.08
N GLU A 150 7.87 -11.38 0.05
CA GLU A 150 7.94 -12.84 0.14
C GLU A 150 7.05 -13.52 -0.91
N TRP A 151 5.84 -12.98 -1.14
CA TRP A 151 4.94 -13.52 -2.15
C TRP A 151 5.49 -13.33 -3.57
N TYR A 152 6.02 -12.14 -3.90
CA TYR A 152 6.59 -11.88 -5.23
C TYR A 152 7.81 -12.77 -5.49
N LEU A 153 8.70 -12.95 -4.52
CA LEU A 153 9.86 -13.84 -4.67
C LEU A 153 9.43 -15.29 -4.97
N LYS A 154 8.47 -15.83 -4.21
CA LYS A 154 7.96 -17.20 -4.44
C LYS A 154 7.26 -17.38 -5.78
N ASN A 155 6.74 -16.33 -6.39
CA ASN A 155 5.97 -16.40 -7.64
C ASN A 155 6.69 -15.81 -8.85
N HIS A 156 7.88 -15.21 -8.64
CA HIS A 156 8.71 -14.69 -9.72
C HIS A 156 9.35 -15.83 -10.52
N GLU A 157 9.81 -16.86 -9.82
CA GLU A 157 10.44 -18.06 -10.42
C GLU A 157 9.47 -18.95 -11.23
N LEU A 158 8.16 -18.73 -11.11
CA LEU A 158 7.14 -19.52 -11.82
C LEU A 158 6.78 -18.95 -13.21
N LYS A 159 7.44 -17.88 -13.66
CA LYS A 159 7.15 -17.22 -14.95
C LYS A 159 8.23 -17.41 -16.02
N ASP A 160 9.28 -18.14 -15.72
CA ASP A 160 10.29 -18.65 -16.66
C ASP A 160 9.94 -20.11 -17.01
#